data_db9dad5eb72229a75bb347cec5591981
#
_entry.id   db9dad5eb72229a75bb347cec5591981
#
_cell.length_a   1.000
_cell.length_b   1.000
_cell.length_c   1.000
_cell.angle_alpha   90.00
_cell.angle_beta   90.00
_cell.angle_gamma   90.00
#
_symmetry.space_group_name_H-M   'P 1'
#
loop_
_entity.id
_entity.type
_entity.pdbx_description
1 polymer ?
#
loop_
_entity_poly.entity_id
_entity_poly.type
_entity_poly.pdbx_seq_one_letter_code
_entity_poly.pdbx_strand_id
1 'polypeptide(L)'
;YLLFKIGLIILGTLLILQVIPVNRSNPEIKETKDFLLITEAPQEIISIVKSSCYDCHSNHTVWPWYSYVAPVSWVVADHVEHGRKELNFSEWSDYEWKRKDHKLEECLEAIEEGWMPEEGYVKMHEEADLSSEQREM
;
A
#
# COMPACT_ATOMS: atom_id res chain seq x y z
N TYR A 1 -5.95 41.58 7.95
CA TYR A 1 -7.31 41.22 8.40
C TYR A 1 -7.99 40.19 7.49
N LEU A 2 -7.92 40.34 6.16
CA LEU A 2 -8.48 39.38 5.19
C LEU A 2 -7.73 38.02 5.26
N LEU A 3 -6.40 38.02 5.24
CA LEU A 3 -5.58 36.80 5.33
C LEU A 3 -5.84 36.02 6.62
N PHE A 4 -6.05 36.73 7.74
CA PHE A 4 -6.40 36.10 9.01
C PHE A 4 -7.76 35.38 8.96
N LYS A 5 -8.78 36.01 8.36
CA LYS A 5 -10.10 35.37 8.17
C LYS A 5 -10.01 34.15 7.25
N ILE A 6 -9.23 34.25 6.15
CA ILE A 6 -8.99 33.12 5.25
C ILE A 6 -8.32 31.96 6.02
N GLY A 7 -7.31 32.26 6.83
CA GLY A 7 -6.63 31.25 7.66
C GLY A 7 -7.59 30.55 8.63
N LEU A 8 -8.49 31.29 9.27
CA LEU A 8 -9.51 30.70 10.16
C LEU A 8 -10.50 29.81 9.42
N ILE A 9 -10.91 30.21 8.21
CA ILE A 9 -11.81 29.39 7.39
C ILE A 9 -11.12 28.09 6.99
N ILE A 10 -9.88 28.15 6.51
CA ILE A 10 -9.09 26.96 6.14
C ILE A 10 -8.95 26.02 7.35
N LEU A 11 -8.54 26.56 8.49
CA LEU A 11 -8.41 25.77 9.71
C LEU A 11 -9.73 25.12 10.12
N GLY A 12 -10.81 25.87 10.12
CA GLY A 12 -12.15 25.35 10.43
C GLY A 12 -12.57 24.25 9.47
N THR A 13 -12.33 24.42 8.17
CA THR A 13 -12.58 23.39 7.16
C THR A 13 -11.75 22.12 7.42
N LEU A 14 -10.46 22.27 7.67
CA LEU A 14 -9.59 21.12 7.97
C LEU A 14 -10.03 20.36 9.22
N LEU A 15 -10.49 21.07 10.27
CA LEU A 15 -11.03 20.44 11.49
C LEU A 15 -12.33 19.67 11.20
N ILE A 16 -13.21 20.21 10.37
CA ILE A 16 -14.45 19.54 9.97
C ILE A 16 -14.14 18.26 9.18
N LEU A 17 -13.17 18.29 8.27
CA LEU A 17 -12.78 17.13 7.50
C LEU A 17 -12.29 15.96 8.37
N GLN A 18 -11.72 16.23 9.57
CA GLN A 18 -11.27 15.17 10.49
C GLN A 18 -12.45 14.34 11.07
N VAL A 19 -13.68 14.83 11.00
CA VAL A 19 -14.85 14.11 11.54
C VAL A 19 -15.32 12.99 10.60
N ILE A 20 -14.90 13.02 9.33
CA ILE A 20 -15.26 11.99 8.34
C ILE A 20 -14.45 10.72 8.61
N PRO A 21 -15.11 9.61 9.00
CA PRO A 21 -14.41 8.39 9.36
C PRO A 21 -13.76 7.73 8.13
N VAL A 22 -12.61 7.10 8.33
CA VAL A 22 -11.91 6.31 7.34
C VAL A 22 -11.68 4.91 7.89
N ASN A 23 -11.97 3.89 7.08
CA ASN A 23 -11.70 2.51 7.47
C ASN A 23 -10.20 2.22 7.34
N ARG A 24 -9.56 1.90 8.45
CA ARG A 24 -8.15 1.47 8.56
C ARG A 24 -8.05 0.09 9.22
N SER A 25 -9.08 -0.74 9.06
CA SER A 25 -9.02 -2.10 9.57
C SER A 25 -8.20 -3.00 8.65
N ASN A 26 -7.41 -3.86 9.25
CA ASN A 26 -6.77 -4.95 8.54
C ASN A 26 -7.65 -6.20 8.68
N PRO A 27 -7.95 -6.90 7.57
CA PRO A 27 -8.60 -8.20 7.63
C PRO A 27 -7.77 -9.23 8.39
N GLU A 28 -8.38 -10.35 8.76
CA GLU A 28 -7.70 -11.46 9.43
C GLU A 28 -6.52 -11.97 8.58
N ILE A 29 -5.39 -12.18 9.25
CA ILE A 29 -4.18 -12.74 8.65
C ILE A 29 -4.19 -14.24 8.87
N LYS A 30 -4.07 -15.02 7.78
CA LYS A 30 -3.93 -16.48 7.79
C LYS A 30 -2.58 -16.86 7.21
N GLU A 31 -1.63 -17.18 8.05
CA GLU A 31 -0.25 -17.53 7.65
C GLU A 31 -0.19 -18.62 6.56
N THR A 32 -1.12 -19.56 6.59
CA THR A 32 -1.22 -20.65 5.59
C THR A 32 -1.65 -20.18 4.20
N LYS A 33 -2.02 -18.91 4.05
CA LYS A 33 -2.46 -18.31 2.78
C LYS A 33 -1.52 -17.26 2.25
N ASP A 34 -0.63 -16.76 3.09
CA ASP A 34 0.26 -15.64 2.77
C ASP A 34 1.35 -16.04 1.79
N PHE A 35 1.52 -15.23 0.73
CA PHE A 35 2.48 -15.49 -0.37
C PHE A 35 3.90 -15.76 0.13
N LEU A 36 4.44 -14.88 0.97
CA LEU A 36 5.83 -14.99 1.42
C LEU A 36 6.07 -16.18 2.36
N LEU A 37 5.02 -16.64 3.05
CA LEU A 37 5.13 -17.75 3.98
C LEU A 37 5.02 -19.11 3.31
N ILE A 38 4.25 -19.19 2.19
CA ILE A 38 4.02 -20.47 1.50
C ILE A 38 4.97 -20.69 0.30
N THR A 39 5.62 -19.63 -0.21
CA THR A 39 6.51 -19.74 -1.38
C THR A 39 7.98 -19.99 -1.01
N GLU A 40 8.32 -19.94 0.31
CA GLU A 40 9.70 -20.06 0.79
C GLU A 40 10.68 -19.16 0.01
N ALA A 41 10.24 -17.92 -0.30
CA ALA A 41 11.01 -16.96 -1.06
C ALA A 41 12.36 -16.65 -0.37
N PRO A 42 13.43 -16.34 -1.13
CA PRO A 42 14.68 -15.85 -0.55
C PRO A 42 14.48 -14.65 0.34
N GLN A 43 15.26 -14.53 1.43
CA GLN A 43 15.11 -13.46 2.42
C GLN A 43 15.18 -12.05 1.82
N GLU A 44 15.93 -11.88 0.74
CA GLU A 44 16.06 -10.64 0.01
C GLU A 44 14.75 -10.25 -0.68
N ILE A 45 14.12 -11.19 -1.37
CA ILE A 45 12.78 -11.00 -1.96
C ILE A 45 11.73 -10.73 -0.88
N ILE A 46 11.77 -11.46 0.25
CA ILE A 46 10.88 -11.21 1.38
C ILE A 46 11.00 -9.76 1.86
N SER A 47 12.24 -9.25 1.98
CA SER A 47 12.49 -7.88 2.43
C SER A 47 11.92 -6.86 1.45
N ILE A 48 12.20 -7.01 0.15
CA ILE A 48 11.73 -6.13 -0.92
C ILE A 48 10.20 -6.09 -0.94
N VAL A 49 9.56 -7.24 -1.03
CA VAL A 49 8.09 -7.32 -1.13
C VAL A 49 7.41 -6.77 0.12
N LYS A 50 7.97 -6.98 1.31
CA LYS A 50 7.44 -6.40 2.56
C LYS A 50 7.52 -4.89 2.59
N SER A 51 8.67 -4.31 2.21
CA SER A 51 8.86 -2.85 2.28
C SER A 51 8.12 -2.09 1.18
N SER A 52 7.93 -2.72 0.01
CA SER A 52 7.48 -2.01 -1.20
C SER A 52 6.05 -2.33 -1.63
N CYS A 53 5.48 -3.45 -1.18
CA CYS A 53 4.20 -3.95 -1.68
C CYS A 53 3.17 -4.22 -0.57
N TYR A 54 3.60 -4.76 0.58
CA TYR A 54 2.69 -5.34 1.58
C TYR A 54 1.74 -4.35 2.22
N ASP A 55 2.11 -3.07 2.36
CA ASP A 55 1.23 -2.08 2.97
C ASP A 55 -0.07 -1.88 2.17
N CYS A 56 0.00 -1.94 0.84
CA CYS A 56 -1.19 -1.80 -0.01
C CYS A 56 -1.75 -3.16 -0.46
N HIS A 57 -0.91 -4.18 -0.65
CA HIS A 57 -1.27 -5.45 -1.27
C HIS A 57 -1.33 -6.63 -0.29
N SER A 58 -1.55 -6.37 1.01
CA SER A 58 -1.74 -7.45 2.00
C SER A 58 -2.67 -7.04 3.14
N ASN A 59 -2.96 -7.99 4.04
CA ASN A 59 -3.67 -7.71 5.29
C ASN A 59 -2.71 -7.22 6.41
N HIS A 60 -1.43 -6.99 6.10
CA HIS A 60 -0.39 -6.57 7.04
C HIS A 60 -0.10 -5.06 7.02
N THR A 61 -1.00 -4.24 6.49
CA THR A 61 -0.80 -2.79 6.38
C THR A 61 -0.36 -2.17 7.71
N VAL A 62 0.77 -1.49 7.69
CA VAL A 62 1.22 -0.63 8.80
C VAL A 62 0.75 0.79 8.52
N TRP A 63 -0.36 1.19 9.12
CA TRP A 63 -0.96 2.50 8.89
C TRP A 63 -0.06 3.62 9.39
N PRO A 64 0.52 4.45 8.49
CA PRO A 64 1.42 5.54 8.89
C PRO A 64 0.64 6.70 9.51
N TRP A 65 1.32 7.58 10.25
CA TRP A 65 0.68 8.70 10.96
C TRP A 65 -0.18 9.59 10.05
N TYR A 66 0.24 9.83 8.82
CA TYR A 66 -0.50 10.68 7.88
C TYR A 66 -1.80 10.04 7.37
N SER A 67 -1.95 8.72 7.51
CA SER A 67 -3.22 8.03 7.23
C SER A 67 -4.33 8.37 8.24
N TYR A 68 -4.00 9.11 9.29
CA TYR A 68 -4.97 9.60 10.29
C TYR A 68 -5.35 11.07 10.08
N VAL A 69 -4.81 11.74 9.06
CA VAL A 69 -5.02 13.17 8.81
C VAL A 69 -5.74 13.38 7.48
N ALA A 70 -6.99 13.86 7.51
CA ALA A 70 -7.74 14.20 6.30
C ALA A 70 -7.17 15.50 5.64
N PRO A 71 -7.14 15.58 4.31
CA PRO A 71 -7.72 14.65 3.33
C PRO A 71 -6.80 13.48 2.94
N VAL A 72 -5.54 13.45 3.38
CA VAL A 72 -4.56 12.41 3.02
C VAL A 72 -5.04 11.01 3.44
N SER A 73 -5.71 10.94 4.60
CA SER A 73 -6.29 9.69 5.10
C SER A 73 -7.23 8.99 4.11
N TRP A 74 -7.97 9.75 3.32
CA TRP A 74 -8.89 9.18 2.31
C TRP A 74 -8.12 8.56 1.15
N VAL A 75 -7.07 9.24 0.69
CA VAL A 75 -6.22 8.77 -0.40
C VAL A 75 -5.51 7.47 0.01
N VAL A 76 -4.90 7.46 1.19
CA VAL A 76 -4.19 6.26 1.68
C VAL A 76 -5.14 5.07 1.84
N ALA A 77 -6.32 5.28 2.41
CA ALA A 77 -7.28 4.20 2.58
C ALA A 77 -7.82 3.67 1.25
N ASP A 78 -8.03 4.55 0.27
CA ASP A 78 -8.44 4.18 -1.08
C ASP A 78 -7.36 3.35 -1.78
N HIS A 79 -6.09 3.75 -1.71
CA HIS A 79 -4.96 3.00 -2.26
C HIS A 79 -4.85 1.59 -1.65
N VAL A 80 -4.97 1.46 -0.32
CA VAL A 80 -4.94 0.16 0.34
C VAL A 80 -6.14 -0.71 -0.07
N GLU A 81 -7.33 -0.12 -0.16
CA GLU A 81 -8.53 -0.85 -0.59
C GLU A 81 -8.40 -1.35 -2.04
N HIS A 82 -7.93 -0.48 -2.95
CA HIS A 82 -7.70 -0.84 -4.34
C HIS A 82 -6.58 -1.88 -4.48
N GLY A 83 -5.45 -1.66 -3.80
CA GLY A 83 -4.33 -2.59 -3.81
C GLY A 83 -4.76 -4.01 -3.42
N ARG A 84 -5.52 -4.15 -2.33
CA ARG A 84 -6.05 -5.44 -1.87
C ARG A 84 -7.06 -6.07 -2.85
N LYS A 85 -7.85 -5.27 -3.55
CA LYS A 85 -8.79 -5.78 -4.56
C LYS A 85 -8.07 -6.34 -5.79
N GLU A 86 -7.05 -5.65 -6.26
CA GLU A 86 -6.27 -6.06 -7.41
C GLU A 86 -5.40 -7.28 -7.09
N LEU A 87 -4.64 -7.20 -6.02
CA LEU A 87 -3.74 -8.24 -5.55
C LEU A 87 -3.69 -8.22 -4.03
N ASN A 88 -3.97 -9.35 -3.37
CA ASN A 88 -3.80 -9.51 -1.94
C ASN A 88 -2.88 -10.70 -1.64
N PHE A 89 -1.65 -10.42 -1.27
CA PHE A 89 -0.65 -11.44 -0.91
C PHE A 89 -1.06 -12.28 0.31
N SER A 90 -1.88 -11.75 1.21
CA SER A 90 -2.39 -12.51 2.36
C SER A 90 -3.50 -13.50 2.02
N GLU A 91 -4.01 -13.46 0.78
CA GLU A 91 -5.02 -14.39 0.27
C GLU A 91 -4.49 -15.23 -0.91
N TRP A 92 -3.18 -15.28 -1.07
CA TRP A 92 -2.52 -15.89 -2.23
C TRP A 92 -2.91 -17.35 -2.49
N SER A 93 -3.06 -18.16 -1.45
CA SER A 93 -3.45 -19.57 -1.63
C SER A 93 -4.86 -19.73 -2.18
N ASP A 94 -5.75 -18.73 -2.01
CA ASP A 94 -7.13 -18.78 -2.49
C ASP A 94 -7.23 -18.49 -4.00
N TYR A 95 -6.16 -18.00 -4.62
CA TYR A 95 -6.14 -17.78 -6.06
C TYR A 95 -5.96 -19.08 -6.82
N GLU A 96 -6.71 -19.24 -7.90
CA GLU A 96 -6.50 -20.31 -8.86
C GLU A 96 -5.13 -20.15 -9.56
N TRP A 97 -4.53 -21.26 -10.00
CA TRP A 97 -3.22 -21.28 -10.64
C TRP A 97 -3.07 -20.24 -11.75
N LYS A 98 -4.03 -20.19 -12.66
CA LYS A 98 -4.02 -19.23 -13.78
C LYS A 98 -4.01 -17.79 -13.32
N ARG A 99 -4.71 -17.46 -12.21
CA ARG A 99 -4.71 -16.12 -11.64
C ARG A 99 -3.38 -15.80 -10.97
N LYS A 100 -2.76 -16.77 -10.29
CA LYS A 100 -1.43 -16.59 -9.66
C LYS A 100 -0.38 -16.25 -10.70
N ASP A 101 -0.33 -17.02 -11.78
CA ASP A 101 0.58 -16.84 -12.91
C ASP A 101 0.44 -15.43 -13.50
N HIS A 102 -0.78 -15.06 -13.86
CA HIS A 102 -1.10 -13.74 -14.40
C HIS A 102 -0.74 -12.60 -13.44
N LYS A 103 -1.02 -12.74 -12.13
CA LYS A 103 -0.67 -11.70 -11.15
C LYS A 103 0.85 -11.54 -10.95
N LEU A 104 1.62 -12.61 -11.08
CA LEU A 104 3.09 -12.50 -11.06
C LEU A 104 3.61 -11.79 -12.32
N GLU A 105 3.05 -12.08 -13.50
CA GLU A 105 3.38 -11.34 -14.72
C GLU A 105 3.07 -9.84 -14.59
N GLU A 106 1.88 -9.49 -14.09
CA GLU A 106 1.50 -8.09 -13.82
C GLU A 106 2.43 -7.41 -12.80
N CYS A 107 2.89 -8.12 -11.77
CA CYS A 107 3.86 -7.57 -10.81
C CYS A 107 5.20 -7.24 -11.47
N LEU A 108 5.71 -8.14 -12.32
CA LEU A 108 6.95 -7.91 -13.05
C LEU A 108 6.82 -6.70 -13.99
N GLU A 109 5.76 -6.66 -14.79
CA GLU A 109 5.48 -5.54 -15.69
C GLU A 109 5.39 -4.22 -14.92
N ALA A 110 4.67 -4.18 -13.81
CA ALA A 110 4.50 -2.96 -13.00
C ALA A 110 5.84 -2.46 -12.41
N ILE A 111 6.74 -3.37 -12.05
CA ILE A 111 8.08 -3.03 -11.54
C ILE A 111 8.99 -2.55 -12.69
N GLU A 112 8.99 -3.23 -13.84
CA GLU A 112 9.79 -2.88 -15.01
C GLU A 112 9.38 -1.53 -15.60
N GLU A 113 8.07 -1.28 -15.73
CA GLU A 113 7.52 -0.02 -16.23
C GLU A 113 7.59 1.13 -15.18
N GLY A 114 7.92 0.81 -13.93
CA GLY A 114 8.06 1.77 -12.85
C GLY A 114 6.74 2.31 -12.29
N TRP A 115 5.63 1.60 -12.47
CA TRP A 115 4.33 2.00 -11.87
C TRP A 115 4.27 1.65 -10.39
N MET A 116 5.00 0.59 -9.99
CA MET A 116 5.09 0.14 -8.61
C MET A 116 6.54 0.05 -8.15
N PRO A 117 6.79 0.40 -6.90
CA PRO A 117 5.88 1.07 -5.94
C PRO A 117 5.48 2.47 -6.42
N GLU A 118 4.30 2.95 -6.02
CA GLU A 118 3.82 4.29 -6.40
C GLU A 118 4.77 5.40 -5.91
N GLU A 119 5.03 6.39 -6.77
CA GLU A 119 5.92 7.53 -6.46
C GLU A 119 5.51 8.26 -5.16
N GLY A 120 4.20 8.39 -4.90
CA GLY A 120 3.68 9.02 -3.70
C GLY A 120 4.01 8.23 -2.43
N TYR A 121 4.01 6.90 -2.51
CA TYR A 121 4.39 6.02 -1.41
C TYR A 121 5.90 6.08 -1.17
N VAL A 122 6.72 5.94 -2.21
CA VAL A 122 8.19 6.01 -2.14
C VAL A 122 8.68 7.32 -1.50
N LYS A 123 8.06 8.46 -1.81
CA LYS A 123 8.42 9.75 -1.21
C LYS A 123 8.25 9.80 0.31
N MET A 124 7.40 8.97 0.87
CA MET A 124 7.13 8.88 2.31
C MET A 124 7.80 7.68 2.96
N HIS A 125 8.31 6.73 2.15
CA HIS A 125 8.90 5.46 2.53
C HIS A 125 10.14 5.19 1.67
N GLU A 126 11.29 5.76 2.06
CA GLU A 126 12.54 5.61 1.31
C GLU A 126 12.98 4.14 1.15
N GLU A 127 12.62 3.29 2.11
CA GLU A 127 12.87 1.85 2.07
C GLU A 127 12.10 1.10 0.96
N ALA A 128 11.09 1.73 0.38
CA ALA A 128 10.31 1.19 -0.73
C ALA A 128 10.88 1.56 -2.11
N ASP A 129 11.88 2.43 -2.17
CA ASP A 129 12.53 2.79 -3.43
C ASP A 129 13.45 1.66 -3.90
N LEU A 130 13.02 0.98 -4.96
CA LEU A 130 13.76 -0.16 -5.50
C LEU A 130 14.94 0.30 -6.34
N SER A 131 16.13 -0.18 -6.01
CA SER A 131 17.31 -0.02 -6.86
C SER A 131 17.14 -0.75 -8.20
N SER A 132 17.96 -0.41 -9.20
CA SER A 132 17.97 -1.12 -10.48
C SER A 132 18.24 -2.62 -10.32
N GLU A 133 19.15 -2.99 -9.42
CA GLU A 133 19.46 -4.39 -9.11
C GLU A 133 18.26 -5.13 -8.50
N GLN A 134 17.50 -4.45 -7.61
CA GLN A 134 16.31 -5.03 -6.99
C GLN A 134 15.14 -5.18 -7.97
N ARG A 135 15.08 -4.35 -9.02
CA ARG A 135 14.07 -4.48 -10.08
C ARG A 135 14.37 -5.62 -11.05
N GLU A 136 15.64 -5.98 -11.21
CA GLU A 136 16.10 -7.07 -12.09
C GLU A 136 16.11 -8.45 -11.40
N MET A 137 15.89 -8.47 -10.08
CA MET A 137 15.93 -9.69 -9.25
C MET A 137 14.62 -10.49 -9.33
#